data_bea72960458fc66c84e419ec24111d22
#
_entry.id   bea72960458fc66c84e419ec24111d22
#
_cell.length_a   1.000
_cell.length_b   1.000
_cell.length_c   1.000
_cell.angle_alpha   90.00
_cell.angle_beta   90.00
_cell.angle_gamma   90.00
#
_symmetry.space_group_name_H-M   'P 1'
#
loop_
_entity.id
_entity.type
_entity.pdbx_description
1 polymer ?
#
loop_
_entity_poly.entity_id
_entity_poly.type
_entity_poly.pdbx_seq_one_letter_code
_entity_poly.pdbx_strand_id
1 'polypeptide(L)'
;MHCVRKVTEDLYWVGSNDRRLELFENIFPLQKGVSYNSYLLLDEKTVLFDTVDSAVGRQFLENIASVLDGRTLDYLVINHMEPDHCSLIEDLHLRYPDMKLIGNAKTFPMIDQFYGMKLGDKKIVIKEGDTFSCGKHTLHFVMAPMVHWPEAMMTYDETDKILFSADAFGTFGALDGVIFNDELDFDRDFLDEARRYYTNIVGKYGVQVQNVLKKAAALDIQMICPLHGPVWRSNLSYILEKYDIWSKYEPETKGVMIAYASMYGNTENMVNVLAAMLADAGITNLKIHNVSKTHVSELISDSFKYSHLVLAAPTYNNGIYPLMANYLEDMKALMVQGRTVAVLGNGSWAPQSAKLMEAKLSELKNMTVLTENFAVKSALHDSQMEQLQQLCNQIVESVNA
;
A
#
# COMPACT_ATOMS: atom_id res chain seq x y z
N MET A 1 19.27 16.19 19.42
CA MET A 1 19.45 16.76 18.06
C MET A 1 18.22 16.45 17.23
N HIS A 2 17.81 17.36 16.37
CA HIS A 2 16.59 17.28 15.59
C HIS A 2 16.87 17.16 14.09
N CYS A 3 15.89 16.63 13.33
CA CYS A 3 15.94 16.48 11.87
C CYS A 3 14.62 16.94 11.24
N VAL A 4 14.23 18.17 11.50
CA VAL A 4 12.99 18.78 11.01
C VAL A 4 13.14 19.35 9.61
N ARG A 5 12.06 19.38 8.85
CA ARG A 5 11.99 20.02 7.54
C ARG A 5 10.81 20.99 7.49
N LYS A 6 11.05 22.18 6.94
CA LYS A 6 9.99 23.17 6.73
C LYS A 6 9.14 22.76 5.51
N VAL A 7 7.83 22.68 5.68
CA VAL A 7 6.88 22.33 4.61
C VAL A 7 6.31 23.60 3.99
N THR A 8 5.72 24.47 4.83
CA THR A 8 5.31 25.85 4.46
C THR A 8 5.95 26.85 5.40
N GLU A 9 5.45 28.09 5.42
CA GLU A 9 5.96 29.09 6.37
C GLU A 9 5.70 28.66 7.82
N ASP A 10 4.53 28.08 8.08
CA ASP A 10 4.02 27.77 9.41
C ASP A 10 3.97 26.27 9.71
N LEU A 11 4.14 25.39 8.69
CA LEU A 11 4.05 23.95 8.81
C LEU A 11 5.43 23.28 8.73
N TYR A 12 5.70 22.36 9.65
CA TYR A 12 6.96 21.61 9.74
C TYR A 12 6.70 20.10 9.73
N TRP A 13 7.45 19.36 8.92
CA TRP A 13 7.59 17.93 9.08
C TRP A 13 8.47 17.65 10.30
N VAL A 14 7.90 16.90 11.25
CA VAL A 14 8.56 16.56 12.52
C VAL A 14 8.68 15.04 12.71
N GLY A 15 8.33 14.27 11.68
CA GLY A 15 8.39 12.82 11.66
C GLY A 15 9.78 12.23 11.82
N SER A 16 9.92 10.97 11.52
CA SER A 16 11.20 10.26 11.61
C SER A 16 11.30 9.14 10.58
N ASN A 17 12.52 8.65 10.34
CA ASN A 17 12.79 7.52 9.45
C ASN A 17 13.31 6.33 10.27
N ASP A 18 12.67 5.18 10.17
CA ASP A 18 13.22 3.93 10.70
C ASP A 18 13.84 3.08 9.59
N ARG A 19 15.19 3.14 9.52
CA ARG A 19 15.99 2.36 8.56
C ARG A 19 16.40 0.98 9.11
N ARG A 20 16.02 0.66 10.36
CA ARG A 20 16.33 -0.60 11.03
C ARG A 20 15.15 -1.58 10.97
N LEU A 21 13.95 -1.08 10.65
CA LEU A 21 12.77 -1.89 10.53
C LEU A 21 12.89 -2.85 9.34
N GLU A 22 12.95 -4.14 9.62
CA GLU A 22 13.06 -5.19 8.59
C GLU A 22 11.69 -5.72 8.13
N LEU A 23 10.68 -5.64 8.99
CA LEU A 23 9.32 -6.12 8.73
C LEU A 23 8.29 -5.07 9.16
N PHE A 24 7.58 -4.46 8.23
CA PHE A 24 6.43 -3.59 8.52
C PHE A 24 5.23 -4.46 8.91
N GLU A 25 4.46 -4.07 9.93
CA GLU A 25 3.40 -4.88 10.57
C GLU A 25 3.85 -6.31 10.93
N ASN A 26 5.14 -6.54 11.08
CA ASN A 26 5.76 -7.86 11.29
C ASN A 26 5.42 -8.89 10.19
N ILE A 27 5.06 -8.43 9.00
CA ILE A 27 4.68 -9.24 7.82
C ILE A 27 5.48 -8.83 6.59
N PHE A 28 5.56 -7.53 6.25
CA PHE A 28 6.06 -7.05 4.98
C PHE A 28 7.56 -6.72 5.03
N PRO A 29 8.44 -7.49 4.37
CA PRO A 29 9.87 -7.21 4.35
C PRO A 29 10.17 -5.83 3.76
N LEU A 30 10.99 -5.05 4.44
CA LEU A 30 11.44 -3.74 3.99
C LEU A 30 12.94 -3.75 3.70
N GLN A 31 13.33 -3.36 2.49
CA GLN A 31 14.73 -3.21 2.12
C GLN A 31 15.31 -1.84 2.51
N LYS A 32 14.47 -0.80 2.56
CA LYS A 32 14.86 0.59 2.79
C LYS A 32 14.21 1.20 4.04
N GLY A 33 13.68 0.37 4.95
CA GLY A 33 12.94 0.84 6.12
C GLY A 33 11.65 1.57 5.75
N VAL A 34 11.22 2.50 6.60
CA VAL A 34 9.98 3.29 6.40
C VAL A 34 10.14 4.70 6.98
N SER A 35 9.43 5.68 6.43
CA SER A 35 9.24 6.99 7.05
C SER A 35 7.92 6.98 7.83
N TYR A 36 7.95 7.54 9.04
CA TYR A 36 6.77 7.89 9.82
C TYR A 36 6.65 9.41 9.81
N ASN A 37 5.67 9.90 9.07
CA ASN A 37 5.48 11.34 8.93
C ASN A 37 4.51 11.86 9.98
N SER A 38 4.85 13.00 10.54
CA SER A 38 3.99 13.80 11.40
C SER A 38 4.30 15.26 11.12
N TYR A 39 3.32 16.11 11.31
CA TYR A 39 3.43 17.51 10.92
C TYR A 39 2.99 18.42 12.06
N LEU A 40 3.74 19.48 12.29
CA LEU A 40 3.46 20.47 13.35
C LEU A 40 3.20 21.84 12.72
N LEU A 41 1.98 22.33 12.93
CA LEU A 41 1.55 23.67 12.53
C LEU A 41 1.77 24.65 13.67
N LEU A 42 2.47 25.74 13.39
CA LEU A 42 2.70 26.86 14.28
C LEU A 42 1.81 28.05 13.89
N ASP A 43 0.63 28.11 14.46
CA ASP A 43 -0.29 29.24 14.31
C ASP A 43 -0.51 29.93 15.69
N GLU A 44 -1.60 30.66 15.88
CA GLU A 44 -2.00 31.14 17.22
C GLU A 44 -2.11 29.96 18.19
N LYS A 45 -2.66 28.84 17.70
CA LYS A 45 -2.64 27.53 18.35
C LYS A 45 -1.66 26.61 17.64
N THR A 46 -0.92 25.84 18.41
CA THR A 46 -0.03 24.81 17.88
C THR A 46 -0.80 23.51 17.68
N VAL A 47 -0.72 22.94 16.49
CA VAL A 47 -1.44 21.71 16.14
C VAL A 47 -0.49 20.68 15.56
N LEU A 48 -0.43 19.51 16.19
CA LEU A 48 0.28 18.35 15.70
C LEU A 48 -0.69 17.42 14.95
N PHE A 49 -0.28 16.88 13.82
CA PHE A 49 -1.04 15.90 13.03
C PHE A 49 -0.37 14.53 13.16
N ASP A 50 -1.06 13.60 13.83
CA ASP A 50 -0.64 12.25 14.15
C ASP A 50 0.69 12.17 14.91
N THR A 51 1.08 10.98 15.33
CA THR A 51 2.38 10.72 15.94
C THR A 51 3.20 9.77 15.07
N VAL A 52 4.12 9.03 15.65
CA VAL A 52 4.98 8.07 14.97
C VAL A 52 5.08 6.77 15.76
N ASP A 53 5.71 5.74 15.19
CA ASP A 53 6.03 4.52 15.91
C ASP A 53 6.97 4.79 17.09
N SER A 54 6.77 4.04 18.17
CA SER A 54 7.54 4.14 19.41
C SER A 54 9.05 3.94 19.20
N ALA A 55 9.45 3.13 18.22
CA ALA A 55 10.85 2.86 17.90
C ALA A 55 11.65 4.12 17.51
N VAL A 56 10.97 5.13 16.98
CA VAL A 56 11.55 6.44 16.60
C VAL A 56 11.07 7.59 17.48
N GLY A 57 10.36 7.30 18.56
CA GLY A 57 9.71 8.26 19.45
C GLY A 57 10.65 9.30 20.04
N ARG A 58 11.87 8.91 20.43
CA ARG A 58 12.86 9.87 20.96
C ARG A 58 13.19 10.97 19.94
N GLN A 59 13.47 10.61 18.69
CA GLN A 59 13.78 11.58 17.64
C GLN A 59 12.60 12.50 17.38
N PHE A 60 11.40 11.93 17.32
CA PHE A 60 10.16 12.66 17.14
C PHE A 60 9.90 13.70 18.25
N LEU A 61 10.06 13.32 19.52
CA LEU A 61 9.90 14.25 20.64
C LEU A 61 10.96 15.37 20.64
N GLU A 62 12.20 15.09 20.24
CA GLU A 62 13.25 16.10 20.05
C GLU A 62 12.89 17.05 18.89
N ASN A 63 12.30 16.53 17.79
CA ASN A 63 11.84 17.34 16.66
C ASN A 63 10.74 18.32 17.07
N ILE A 64 9.70 17.84 17.75
CA ILE A 64 8.60 18.69 18.28
C ILE A 64 9.14 19.77 19.18
N ALA A 65 9.97 19.41 20.16
CA ALA A 65 10.52 20.38 21.12
C ALA A 65 11.34 21.47 20.42
N SER A 66 12.08 21.11 19.37
CA SER A 66 12.88 22.06 18.59
C SER A 66 12.01 23.05 17.81
N VAL A 67 10.90 22.58 17.22
CA VAL A 67 10.00 23.44 16.44
C VAL A 67 9.14 24.31 17.33
N LEU A 68 8.67 23.78 18.48
CA LEU A 68 7.89 24.55 19.45
C LEU A 68 8.69 25.71 20.07
N ASP A 69 10.01 25.57 20.20
CA ASP A 69 10.93 26.60 20.74
C ASP A 69 10.39 27.29 22.01
N GLY A 70 9.92 26.49 22.98
CA GLY A 70 9.36 26.95 24.23
C GLY A 70 7.86 27.22 24.23
N ARG A 71 7.17 27.16 23.10
CA ARG A 71 5.69 27.14 23.03
C ARG A 71 5.15 25.82 23.58
N THR A 72 3.90 25.82 24.03
CA THR A 72 3.17 24.56 24.37
C THR A 72 2.61 23.90 23.12
N LEU A 73 2.28 22.61 23.20
CA LEU A 73 1.48 21.92 22.20
C LEU A 73 0.01 21.99 22.64
N ASP A 74 -0.82 22.67 21.85
CA ASP A 74 -2.22 22.91 22.23
C ASP A 74 -3.15 21.78 21.78
N TYR A 75 -2.90 21.22 20.58
CA TYR A 75 -3.78 20.21 19.99
C TYR A 75 -2.99 19.10 19.28
N LEU A 76 -3.53 17.87 19.38
CA LEU A 76 -3.14 16.73 18.54
C LEU A 76 -4.38 16.29 17.73
N VAL A 77 -4.30 16.40 16.42
CA VAL A 77 -5.27 15.81 15.49
C VAL A 77 -4.85 14.38 15.21
N ILE A 78 -5.77 13.43 15.37
CA ILE A 78 -5.53 12.01 15.16
C ILE A 78 -6.34 11.59 13.93
N ASN A 79 -5.66 11.52 12.78
CA ASN A 79 -6.26 11.04 11.55
C ASN A 79 -6.34 9.50 11.52
N HIS A 80 -5.40 8.82 12.22
CA HIS A 80 -5.30 7.35 12.22
C HIS A 80 -4.83 6.79 13.57
N MET A 81 -5.40 5.64 13.95
CA MET A 81 -5.16 5.00 15.25
C MET A 81 -4.29 3.72 15.15
N GLU A 82 -3.66 3.47 14.04
CA GLU A 82 -2.65 2.41 13.97
C GLU A 82 -1.45 2.78 14.83
N PRO A 83 -0.86 1.80 15.56
CA PRO A 83 0.21 2.08 16.53
C PRO A 83 1.40 2.85 15.98
N ASP A 84 1.74 2.70 14.72
CA ASP A 84 2.84 3.45 14.09
C ASP A 84 2.53 4.95 13.84
N HIS A 85 1.28 5.37 14.09
CA HIS A 85 0.84 6.77 14.04
C HIS A 85 0.24 7.27 15.35
N CYS A 86 0.06 6.40 16.35
CA CYS A 86 -0.56 6.79 17.60
C CYS A 86 0.24 6.41 18.86
N SER A 87 1.38 5.69 18.74
CA SER A 87 2.13 5.17 19.88
C SER A 87 2.57 6.22 20.90
N LEU A 88 2.77 7.47 20.49
CA LEU A 88 3.28 8.54 21.36
C LEU A 88 2.17 9.44 21.96
N ILE A 89 0.90 9.07 21.82
CA ILE A 89 -0.22 9.88 22.36
C ILE A 89 -0.08 10.04 23.88
N GLU A 90 0.22 8.97 24.61
CA GLU A 90 0.39 9.01 26.07
C GLU A 90 1.62 9.85 26.47
N ASP A 91 2.76 9.68 25.83
CA ASP A 91 3.97 10.45 26.07
C ASP A 91 3.76 11.95 25.85
N LEU A 92 3.05 12.31 24.77
CA LEU A 92 2.69 13.71 24.49
C LEU A 92 1.72 14.26 25.53
N HIS A 93 0.73 13.47 25.95
CA HIS A 93 -0.23 13.90 26.98
C HIS A 93 0.44 14.14 28.33
N LEU A 94 1.40 13.28 28.69
CA LEU A 94 2.20 13.47 29.91
C LEU A 94 3.10 14.71 29.83
N ARG A 95 3.67 14.99 28.65
CA ARG A 95 4.58 16.13 28.42
C ARG A 95 3.85 17.47 28.29
N TYR A 96 2.65 17.43 27.67
CA TYR A 96 1.78 18.60 27.44
C TYR A 96 0.39 18.33 28.03
N PRO A 97 0.25 18.40 29.38
CA PRO A 97 -0.97 17.93 30.06
C PRO A 97 -2.23 18.74 29.71
N ASP A 98 -2.08 19.95 29.18
CA ASP A 98 -3.19 20.77 28.71
C ASP A 98 -3.57 20.56 27.24
N MET A 99 -2.79 19.77 26.51
CA MET A 99 -3.06 19.40 25.11
C MET A 99 -4.43 18.72 25.01
N LYS A 100 -5.21 19.12 24.00
CA LYS A 100 -6.47 18.46 23.65
C LYS A 100 -6.30 17.59 22.41
N LEU A 101 -7.01 16.47 22.38
CA LEU A 101 -7.00 15.53 21.27
C LEU A 101 -8.24 15.75 20.42
N ILE A 102 -8.04 15.89 19.11
CA ILE A 102 -9.11 16.03 18.11
C ILE A 102 -9.18 14.72 17.31
N GLY A 103 -10.36 14.10 17.30
CA GLY A 103 -10.59 12.86 16.56
C GLY A 103 -12.08 12.60 16.42
N ASN A 104 -12.45 11.59 15.67
CA ASN A 104 -13.86 11.24 15.52
C ASN A 104 -14.37 10.32 16.65
N ALA A 105 -15.65 9.97 16.60
CA ALA A 105 -16.29 9.18 17.67
C ALA A 105 -15.69 7.76 17.85
N LYS A 106 -14.98 7.21 16.84
CA LYS A 106 -14.33 5.90 16.92
C LYS A 106 -12.90 5.99 17.45
N THR A 107 -12.21 7.12 17.26
CA THR A 107 -10.84 7.36 17.72
C THR A 107 -10.71 7.18 19.23
N PHE A 108 -11.61 7.79 20.01
CA PHE A 108 -11.48 7.82 21.47
C PHE A 108 -11.67 6.46 22.17
N PRO A 109 -12.60 5.59 21.74
CA PRO A 109 -12.64 4.21 22.22
C PRO A 109 -11.35 3.43 21.94
N MET A 110 -10.71 3.66 20.79
CA MET A 110 -9.43 3.02 20.47
C MET A 110 -8.28 3.52 21.37
N ILE A 111 -8.26 4.81 21.70
CA ILE A 111 -7.30 5.35 22.69
C ILE A 111 -7.48 4.66 24.05
N ASP A 112 -8.71 4.47 24.52
CA ASP A 112 -8.97 3.73 25.75
C ASP A 112 -8.56 2.26 25.65
N GLN A 113 -8.75 1.62 24.48
CA GLN A 113 -8.33 0.24 24.22
C GLN A 113 -6.81 0.06 24.23
N PHE A 114 -6.07 0.96 23.60
CA PHE A 114 -4.61 0.86 23.51
C PHE A 114 -3.91 1.32 24.81
N TYR A 115 -4.38 2.40 25.44
CA TYR A 115 -3.64 3.10 26.50
C TYR A 115 -4.37 3.17 27.83
N GLY A 116 -5.67 2.83 27.91
CA GLY A 116 -6.46 2.98 29.13
C GLY A 116 -6.64 4.44 29.58
N MET A 117 -6.42 5.41 28.69
CA MET A 117 -6.41 6.84 29.02
C MET A 117 -7.82 7.37 29.27
N LYS A 118 -7.99 8.10 30.36
CA LYS A 118 -9.23 8.81 30.70
C LYS A 118 -9.08 10.29 30.37
N LEU A 119 -9.48 10.68 29.19
CA LEU A 119 -9.23 12.02 28.63
C LEU A 119 -10.17 13.12 29.17
N GLY A 120 -11.36 12.77 29.71
CA GLY A 120 -12.30 13.73 30.23
C GLY A 120 -12.67 14.83 29.22
N ASP A 121 -12.40 16.09 29.60
CA ASP A 121 -12.61 17.30 28.80
C ASP A 121 -11.47 17.59 27.77
N LYS A 122 -10.42 16.76 27.75
CA LYS A 122 -9.28 16.89 26.81
C LYS A 122 -9.61 16.36 25.41
N LYS A 123 -10.78 15.78 25.16
CA LYS A 123 -11.20 15.25 23.85
C LYS A 123 -12.15 16.21 23.13
N ILE A 124 -11.89 16.42 21.85
CA ILE A 124 -12.78 17.13 20.92
C ILE A 124 -13.24 16.11 19.88
N VAL A 125 -14.53 15.75 19.93
CA VAL A 125 -15.12 14.79 18.99
C VAL A 125 -15.63 15.54 17.79
N ILE A 126 -15.11 15.18 16.61
CA ILE A 126 -15.50 15.79 15.32
C ILE A 126 -16.18 14.77 14.41
N LYS A 127 -16.85 15.25 13.39
CA LYS A 127 -17.54 14.47 12.35
C LYS A 127 -17.30 15.07 10.97
N GLU A 128 -17.81 14.41 9.96
CA GLU A 128 -17.74 14.86 8.56
C GLU A 128 -18.17 16.32 8.40
N GLY A 129 -17.29 17.14 7.81
CA GLY A 129 -17.53 18.53 7.49
C GLY A 129 -17.40 19.51 8.67
N ASP A 130 -17.08 19.05 9.87
CA ASP A 130 -16.75 19.96 10.97
C ASP A 130 -15.46 20.72 10.65
N THR A 131 -15.33 21.90 11.25
CA THR A 131 -14.16 22.77 11.08
C THR A 131 -13.54 23.14 12.40
N PHE A 132 -12.25 23.48 12.38
CA PHE A 132 -11.50 23.93 13.55
C PHE A 132 -10.56 25.08 13.17
N SER A 133 -10.68 26.23 13.85
CA SER A 133 -9.79 27.37 13.63
C SER A 133 -8.57 27.31 14.56
N CYS A 134 -7.38 27.41 13.97
CA CYS A 134 -6.11 27.50 14.67
C CYS A 134 -5.63 28.94 14.90
N GLY A 135 -6.29 29.89 14.28
CA GLY A 135 -5.95 31.32 14.17
C GLY A 135 -6.05 31.73 12.70
N LYS A 136 -4.93 31.79 11.99
CA LYS A 136 -4.85 32.00 10.54
C LYS A 136 -5.41 30.80 9.76
N HIS A 137 -5.11 29.58 10.20
CA HIS A 137 -5.47 28.35 9.52
C HIS A 137 -6.84 27.83 9.97
N THR A 138 -7.59 27.28 9.00
CA THR A 138 -8.87 26.60 9.23
C THR A 138 -8.80 25.17 8.72
N LEU A 139 -8.98 24.22 9.62
CA LEU A 139 -8.96 22.80 9.36
C LEU A 139 -10.37 22.28 9.10
N HIS A 140 -10.56 21.49 8.05
CA HIS A 140 -11.79 20.77 7.72
C HIS A 140 -11.55 19.27 7.87
N PHE A 141 -12.50 18.54 8.48
CA PHE A 141 -12.36 17.11 8.70
C PHE A 141 -13.18 16.31 7.68
N VAL A 142 -12.52 15.37 7.01
CA VAL A 142 -13.07 14.52 5.96
C VAL A 142 -12.96 13.07 6.39
N MET A 143 -14.10 12.42 6.67
CA MET A 143 -14.08 11.02 7.09
C MET A 143 -13.69 10.08 5.93
N ALA A 144 -12.75 9.19 6.19
CA ALA A 144 -12.22 8.22 5.24
C ALA A 144 -12.32 6.77 5.79
N PRO A 145 -13.50 6.33 6.27
CA PRO A 145 -13.63 5.04 6.96
C PRO A 145 -13.18 3.89 6.06
N MET A 146 -12.40 2.97 6.62
CA MET A 146 -11.78 1.81 5.95
C MET A 146 -10.73 2.19 4.89
N VAL A 147 -10.15 3.39 4.99
CA VAL A 147 -8.93 3.72 4.26
C VAL A 147 -7.79 3.96 5.26
N HIS A 148 -7.23 2.93 5.95
CA HIS A 148 -7.70 1.53 5.80
C HIS A 148 -8.40 0.99 7.08
N TRP A 149 -8.50 1.77 8.16
CA TRP A 149 -9.20 1.44 9.40
C TRP A 149 -10.55 2.17 9.53
N PRO A 150 -11.46 1.70 10.42
CA PRO A 150 -12.83 2.24 10.48
C PRO A 150 -12.94 3.67 11.01
N GLU A 151 -11.94 4.16 11.76
CA GLU A 151 -11.88 5.52 12.29
C GLU A 151 -11.08 6.47 11.39
N ALA A 152 -10.42 5.97 10.35
CA ALA A 152 -9.56 6.80 9.50
C ALA A 152 -10.29 8.05 9.00
N MET A 153 -9.61 9.17 9.06
CA MET A 153 -10.05 10.45 8.52
C MET A 153 -8.87 11.20 7.89
N MET A 154 -9.18 12.23 7.15
CA MET A 154 -8.24 13.19 6.59
C MET A 154 -8.54 14.57 7.13
N THR A 155 -7.53 15.40 7.24
CA THR A 155 -7.68 16.80 7.62
C THR A 155 -7.24 17.68 6.46
N TYR A 156 -8.10 18.62 6.04
CA TYR A 156 -7.79 19.58 4.99
C TYR A 156 -7.60 20.97 5.58
N ASP A 157 -6.43 21.55 5.38
CA ASP A 157 -6.18 22.97 5.70
C ASP A 157 -6.61 23.84 4.52
N GLU A 158 -7.69 24.59 4.71
CA GLU A 158 -8.25 25.47 3.67
C GLU A 158 -7.32 26.63 3.34
N THR A 159 -6.49 27.07 4.27
CA THR A 159 -5.63 28.25 4.13
C THR A 159 -4.47 27.97 3.17
N ASP A 160 -3.71 26.91 3.40
CA ASP A 160 -2.57 26.54 2.58
C ASP A 160 -2.91 25.45 1.55
N LYS A 161 -4.18 25.00 1.47
CA LYS A 161 -4.67 23.99 0.51
C LYS A 161 -3.98 22.62 0.70
N ILE A 162 -3.73 22.23 1.95
CA ILE A 162 -2.98 21.02 2.29
C ILE A 162 -3.94 19.93 2.76
N LEU A 163 -3.81 18.73 2.19
CA LEU A 163 -4.49 17.54 2.66
C LEU A 163 -3.55 16.66 3.49
N PHE A 164 -3.80 16.51 4.78
CA PHE A 164 -3.21 15.47 5.63
C PHE A 164 -4.02 14.21 5.43
N SER A 165 -3.47 13.26 4.68
CA SER A 165 -4.23 12.19 4.05
C SER A 165 -4.24 10.87 4.83
N ALA A 166 -3.77 10.85 6.06
CA ALA A 166 -3.48 9.61 6.79
C ALA A 166 -2.58 8.70 5.91
N ASP A 167 -2.86 7.41 5.87
CA ASP A 167 -2.10 6.44 5.09
C ASP A 167 -2.33 6.50 3.58
N ALA A 168 -3.38 7.17 3.15
CA ALA A 168 -3.60 7.34 1.72
C ALA A 168 -2.43 8.09 1.08
N PHE A 169 -2.02 7.62 -0.11
CA PHE A 169 -0.88 8.12 -0.87
C PHE A 169 0.49 7.82 -0.24
N GLY A 170 0.52 6.95 0.78
CA GLY A 170 1.73 6.48 1.43
C GLY A 170 2.52 5.46 0.61
N THR A 171 3.75 5.19 1.04
CA THR A 171 4.66 4.21 0.45
C THR A 171 5.59 3.63 1.51
N PHE A 172 6.04 2.39 1.32
CA PHE A 172 7.21 1.89 2.01
C PHE A 172 8.47 2.66 1.60
N GLY A 173 9.49 2.62 2.44
CA GLY A 173 10.77 3.27 2.22
C GLY A 173 10.99 4.51 3.07
N ALA A 174 12.18 4.60 3.64
CA ALA A 174 12.64 5.77 4.38
C ALA A 174 13.06 6.89 3.43
N LEU A 175 12.86 8.13 3.85
CA LEU A 175 13.26 9.33 3.09
C LEU A 175 14.73 9.67 3.33
N ASP A 176 15.47 9.99 2.28
CA ASP A 176 16.91 10.25 2.31
C ASP A 176 17.26 11.74 2.55
N GLY A 177 16.50 12.39 3.44
CA GLY A 177 16.69 13.81 3.80
C GLY A 177 15.85 14.77 2.97
N VAL A 178 15.55 14.45 1.72
CA VAL A 178 14.52 15.12 0.92
C VAL A 178 13.15 14.57 1.34
N ILE A 179 12.15 15.44 1.40
CA ILE A 179 10.79 15.02 1.80
C ILE A 179 9.74 15.26 0.72
N PHE A 180 10.07 15.99 -0.34
CA PHE A 180 9.10 16.37 -1.37
C PHE A 180 9.26 15.50 -2.62
N ASN A 181 8.14 15.20 -3.27
CA ASN A 181 8.09 14.37 -4.48
C ASN A 181 8.85 14.96 -5.67
N ASP A 182 9.04 16.26 -5.73
CA ASP A 182 9.80 16.97 -6.79
C ASP A 182 11.31 17.09 -6.50
N GLU A 183 11.76 16.62 -5.34
CA GLU A 183 13.18 16.54 -4.95
C GLU A 183 13.77 15.15 -5.19
N LEU A 184 13.00 14.17 -5.69
CA LEU A 184 13.38 12.77 -5.88
C LEU A 184 12.83 12.19 -7.19
N ASP A 185 13.34 11.04 -7.60
CA ASP A 185 12.82 10.28 -8.73
C ASP A 185 11.83 9.23 -8.20
N PHE A 186 10.54 9.62 -8.14
CA PHE A 186 9.50 8.77 -7.55
C PHE A 186 9.33 7.43 -8.30
N ASP A 187 9.41 7.43 -9.62
CA ASP A 187 9.23 6.22 -10.43
C ASP A 187 10.33 5.19 -10.16
N ARG A 188 11.57 5.65 -10.03
CA ARG A 188 12.70 4.78 -9.74
C ARG A 188 12.73 4.31 -8.29
N ASP A 189 12.44 5.22 -7.34
CA ASP A 189 12.76 4.98 -5.93
C ASP A 189 11.58 4.49 -5.11
N PHE A 190 10.33 4.84 -5.51
CA PHE A 190 9.14 4.66 -4.68
C PHE A 190 7.93 4.04 -5.37
N LEU A 191 7.76 4.11 -6.71
CA LEU A 191 6.53 3.69 -7.37
C LEU A 191 6.16 2.21 -7.10
N ASP A 192 7.13 1.30 -7.21
CA ASP A 192 6.87 -0.12 -6.94
C ASP A 192 6.56 -0.36 -5.45
N GLU A 193 7.20 0.37 -4.54
CA GLU A 193 6.92 0.32 -3.10
C GLU A 193 5.59 0.98 -2.74
N ALA A 194 5.18 2.06 -3.41
CA ALA A 194 3.88 2.69 -3.24
C ALA A 194 2.74 1.76 -3.70
N ARG A 195 2.91 1.08 -4.84
CA ARG A 195 1.96 0.06 -5.29
C ARG A 195 1.91 -1.10 -4.30
N ARG A 196 3.07 -1.58 -3.83
CA ARG A 196 3.15 -2.67 -2.85
C ARG A 196 2.50 -2.29 -1.53
N TYR A 197 2.71 -1.06 -1.05
CA TYR A 197 2.02 -0.50 0.11
C TYR A 197 0.51 -0.48 -0.12
N TYR A 198 0.04 0.20 -1.18
CA TYR A 198 -1.37 0.29 -1.50
C TYR A 198 -2.06 -1.07 -1.57
N THR A 199 -1.51 -1.99 -2.35
CA THR A 199 -2.18 -3.27 -2.65
C THR A 199 -2.29 -4.18 -1.44
N ASN A 200 -1.34 -4.13 -0.51
CA ASN A 200 -1.32 -4.98 0.68
C ASN A 200 -2.02 -4.35 1.89
N ILE A 201 -1.98 -3.02 2.02
CA ILE A 201 -2.56 -2.30 3.17
C ILE A 201 -3.98 -1.81 2.85
N VAL A 202 -4.20 -1.20 1.69
CA VAL A 202 -5.45 -0.54 1.31
C VAL A 202 -6.25 -1.33 0.28
N GLY A 203 -5.61 -2.22 -0.50
CA GLY A 203 -6.14 -2.82 -1.73
C GLY A 203 -7.52 -3.48 -1.63
N LYS A 204 -7.85 -4.08 -0.48
CA LYS A 204 -9.18 -4.64 -0.20
C LYS A 204 -10.31 -3.61 -0.30
N TYR A 205 -10.02 -2.35 -0.04
CA TYR A 205 -10.99 -1.28 0.20
C TYR A 205 -11.15 -0.32 -0.99
N GLY A 206 -10.99 -0.78 -2.23
CA GLY A 206 -11.07 0.04 -3.43
C GLY A 206 -12.32 0.91 -3.53
N VAL A 207 -13.50 0.39 -3.15
CA VAL A 207 -14.76 1.17 -3.13
C VAL A 207 -14.68 2.35 -2.16
N GLN A 208 -14.09 2.15 -0.98
CA GLN A 208 -13.92 3.20 0.01
C GLN A 208 -12.91 4.25 -0.48
N VAL A 209 -11.82 3.82 -1.11
CA VAL A 209 -10.85 4.72 -1.74
C VAL A 209 -11.51 5.57 -2.82
N GLN A 210 -12.33 4.98 -3.71
CA GLN A 210 -13.09 5.72 -4.72
C GLN A 210 -14.03 6.78 -4.11
N ASN A 211 -14.64 6.48 -2.96
CA ASN A 211 -15.46 7.46 -2.25
C ASN A 211 -14.63 8.61 -1.69
N VAL A 212 -13.44 8.33 -1.15
CA VAL A 212 -12.52 9.34 -0.65
C VAL A 212 -11.97 10.20 -1.79
N LEU A 213 -11.59 9.61 -2.93
CA LEU A 213 -11.14 10.35 -4.11
C LEU A 213 -12.21 11.32 -4.63
N LYS A 214 -13.50 10.93 -4.60
CA LYS A 214 -14.62 11.82 -4.95
C LYS A 214 -14.75 13.01 -3.99
N LYS A 215 -14.55 12.79 -2.69
CA LYS A 215 -14.55 13.88 -1.70
C LYS A 215 -13.35 14.81 -1.92
N ALA A 216 -12.16 14.25 -2.11
CA ALA A 216 -10.94 15.01 -2.37
C ALA A 216 -11.03 15.86 -3.65
N ALA A 217 -11.68 15.36 -4.70
CA ALA A 217 -11.90 16.10 -5.95
C ALA A 217 -12.78 17.36 -5.78
N ALA A 218 -13.53 17.49 -4.69
CA ALA A 218 -14.30 18.69 -4.37
C ALA A 218 -13.49 19.77 -3.63
N LEU A 219 -12.24 19.45 -3.22
CA LEU A 219 -11.34 20.34 -2.51
C LEU A 219 -10.28 20.90 -3.46
N ASP A 220 -9.83 22.14 -3.20
CA ASP A 220 -8.72 22.76 -3.93
C ASP A 220 -7.38 22.32 -3.29
N ILE A 221 -6.96 21.09 -3.55
CA ILE A 221 -5.74 20.51 -2.94
C ILE A 221 -4.51 20.90 -3.77
N GLN A 222 -3.55 21.57 -3.13
CA GLN A 222 -2.26 21.93 -3.72
C GLN A 222 -1.10 21.13 -3.16
N MET A 223 -1.31 20.45 -2.01
CA MET A 223 -0.30 19.60 -1.36
C MET A 223 -0.98 18.43 -0.64
N ILE A 224 -0.34 17.26 -0.67
CA ILE A 224 -0.75 16.08 0.09
C ILE A 224 0.38 15.68 1.04
N CYS A 225 0.05 15.57 2.31
CA CYS A 225 0.93 15.19 3.42
C CYS A 225 0.52 13.81 3.95
N PRO A 226 1.06 12.71 3.40
CA PRO A 226 0.76 11.35 3.86
C PRO A 226 1.55 11.01 5.13
N LEU A 227 1.13 9.93 5.81
CA LEU A 227 1.83 9.42 7.01
C LEU A 227 3.09 8.61 6.68
N HIS A 228 3.25 8.15 5.43
CA HIS A 228 4.45 7.49 4.92
C HIS A 228 4.88 8.06 3.58
N GLY A 229 6.20 8.04 3.30
CA GLY A 229 6.75 8.45 2.02
C GLY A 229 6.78 9.97 1.79
N PRO A 230 6.97 10.41 0.55
CA PRO A 230 7.17 11.82 0.24
C PRO A 230 5.89 12.66 0.34
N VAL A 231 6.06 13.93 0.69
CA VAL A 231 5.04 14.97 0.59
C VAL A 231 4.85 15.33 -0.89
N TRP A 232 3.63 15.31 -1.35
CA TRP A 232 3.28 15.70 -2.72
C TRP A 232 2.95 17.18 -2.79
N ARG A 233 3.78 17.96 -3.45
CA ARG A 233 3.56 19.41 -3.69
C ARG A 233 3.58 19.79 -5.16
N SER A 234 3.82 18.83 -6.03
CA SER A 234 3.80 19.01 -7.49
C SER A 234 3.22 17.78 -8.16
N ASN A 235 2.66 17.93 -9.37
CA ASN A 235 2.13 16.83 -10.17
C ASN A 235 1.22 15.86 -9.37
N LEU A 236 0.30 16.41 -8.57
CA LEU A 236 -0.60 15.62 -7.73
C LEU A 236 -1.46 14.64 -8.54
N SER A 237 -1.79 15.00 -9.79
CA SER A 237 -2.55 14.14 -10.70
C SER A 237 -1.91 12.77 -10.87
N TYR A 238 -0.57 12.68 -10.84
CA TYR A 238 0.15 11.42 -11.02
C TYR A 238 -0.23 10.38 -9.95
N ILE A 239 -0.13 10.73 -8.67
CA ILE A 239 -0.46 9.77 -7.60
C ILE A 239 -1.97 9.55 -7.47
N LEU A 240 -2.77 10.57 -7.76
CA LEU A 240 -4.24 10.45 -7.80
C LEU A 240 -4.70 9.48 -8.89
N GLU A 241 -4.10 9.52 -10.09
CA GLU A 241 -4.35 8.57 -11.18
C GLU A 241 -3.93 7.14 -10.80
N LYS A 242 -2.79 6.97 -10.12
CA LYS A 242 -2.37 5.64 -9.62
C LYS A 242 -3.40 5.08 -8.63
N TYR A 243 -3.83 5.87 -7.68
CA TYR A 243 -4.86 5.47 -6.72
C TYR A 243 -6.21 5.18 -7.39
N ASP A 244 -6.58 5.94 -8.43
CA ASP A 244 -7.80 5.69 -9.22
C ASP A 244 -7.75 4.34 -9.93
N ILE A 245 -6.66 4.04 -10.63
CA ILE A 245 -6.41 2.75 -11.31
C ILE A 245 -6.44 1.60 -10.30
N TRP A 246 -5.64 1.68 -9.23
CA TRP A 246 -5.53 0.61 -8.25
C TRP A 246 -6.85 0.33 -7.54
N SER A 247 -7.60 1.37 -7.16
CA SER A 247 -8.86 1.23 -6.43
C SER A 247 -10.04 0.77 -7.30
N LYS A 248 -9.95 0.90 -8.61
CA LYS A 248 -10.83 0.27 -9.59
C LYS A 248 -10.41 -1.15 -9.94
N TYR A 249 -9.28 -1.61 -9.42
CA TYR A 249 -8.68 -2.90 -9.76
C TYR A 249 -8.31 -3.03 -11.25
N GLU A 250 -8.08 -1.92 -11.92
CA GLU A 250 -7.59 -1.87 -13.30
C GLU A 250 -6.08 -2.19 -13.33
N PRO A 251 -5.58 -2.90 -14.35
CA PRO A 251 -4.14 -3.11 -14.47
C PRO A 251 -3.43 -1.81 -14.87
N GLU A 252 -2.26 -1.54 -14.27
CA GLU A 252 -1.46 -0.38 -14.67
C GLU A 252 -0.90 -0.53 -16.08
N THR A 253 -0.69 -1.75 -16.55
CA THR A 253 -0.02 -2.01 -17.80
C THR A 253 -0.50 -3.28 -18.46
N LYS A 254 -0.58 -3.26 -19.79
CA LYS A 254 -0.70 -4.48 -20.60
C LYS A 254 0.62 -5.22 -20.58
N GLY A 255 0.60 -6.47 -20.16
CA GLY A 255 1.77 -7.30 -20.02
C GLY A 255 1.47 -8.57 -19.23
N VAL A 256 2.48 -9.40 -19.03
CA VAL A 256 2.35 -10.73 -18.44
C VAL A 256 3.25 -10.85 -17.20
N MET A 257 2.66 -11.22 -16.07
CA MET A 257 3.40 -11.66 -14.89
C MET A 257 3.28 -13.17 -14.77
N ILE A 258 4.41 -13.87 -14.64
CA ILE A 258 4.46 -15.30 -14.41
C ILE A 258 4.87 -15.57 -12.97
N ALA A 259 3.98 -16.19 -12.18
CA ALA A 259 4.29 -16.69 -10.86
C ALA A 259 4.40 -18.21 -10.88
N TYR A 260 5.55 -18.75 -10.49
CA TYR A 260 5.77 -20.18 -10.53
C TYR A 260 6.36 -20.77 -9.27
N ALA A 261 6.00 -22.03 -9.01
CA ALA A 261 6.66 -22.91 -8.05
C ALA A 261 7.39 -24.03 -8.80
N SER A 262 8.59 -24.39 -8.35
CA SER A 262 9.32 -25.53 -8.90
C SER A 262 10.13 -26.22 -7.82
N MET A 263 10.04 -27.56 -7.71
CA MET A 263 10.83 -28.33 -6.72
C MET A 263 12.23 -28.68 -7.25
N TYR A 264 12.32 -29.14 -8.48
CA TYR A 264 13.56 -29.65 -9.09
C TYR A 264 13.87 -29.03 -10.44
N GLY A 265 13.30 -27.87 -10.78
CA GLY A 265 13.60 -27.12 -11.99
C GLY A 265 12.72 -27.44 -13.21
N ASN A 266 11.93 -28.52 -13.22
CA ASN A 266 11.17 -28.88 -14.42
C ASN A 266 10.01 -27.90 -14.72
N THR A 267 9.26 -27.44 -13.68
CA THR A 267 8.24 -26.42 -13.87
C THR A 267 8.86 -25.08 -14.24
N GLU A 268 10.01 -24.75 -13.64
CA GLU A 268 10.79 -23.56 -13.98
C GLU A 268 11.26 -23.58 -15.45
N ASN A 269 11.76 -24.74 -15.93
CA ASN A 269 12.14 -24.88 -17.33
C ASN A 269 10.94 -24.64 -18.27
N MET A 270 9.78 -25.22 -17.98
CA MET A 270 8.55 -25.00 -18.75
C MET A 270 8.16 -23.51 -18.80
N VAL A 271 8.25 -22.81 -17.66
CA VAL A 271 7.98 -21.37 -17.57
C VAL A 271 8.99 -20.55 -18.39
N ASN A 272 10.28 -20.91 -18.34
CA ASN A 272 11.31 -20.22 -19.13
C ASN A 272 11.10 -20.39 -20.63
N VAL A 273 10.69 -21.58 -21.07
CA VAL A 273 10.35 -21.84 -22.48
C VAL A 273 9.15 -20.96 -22.89
N LEU A 274 8.06 -20.95 -22.10
CA LEU A 274 6.90 -20.09 -22.40
C LEU A 274 7.29 -18.60 -22.41
N ALA A 275 8.11 -18.15 -21.47
CA ALA A 275 8.55 -16.77 -21.41
C ALA A 275 9.36 -16.34 -22.64
N ALA A 276 10.25 -17.23 -23.13
CA ALA A 276 10.99 -17.00 -24.37
C ALA A 276 10.04 -16.91 -25.58
N MET A 277 9.05 -17.81 -25.67
CA MET A 277 8.04 -17.78 -26.74
C MET A 277 7.20 -16.50 -26.72
N LEU A 278 6.80 -16.04 -25.54
CA LEU A 278 6.07 -14.76 -25.36
C LEU A 278 6.94 -13.57 -25.80
N ALA A 279 8.21 -13.56 -25.43
CA ALA A 279 9.16 -12.52 -25.83
C ALA A 279 9.39 -12.50 -27.34
N ASP A 280 9.59 -13.66 -27.97
CA ASP A 280 9.72 -13.81 -29.43
C ASP A 280 8.45 -13.35 -30.17
N ALA A 281 7.28 -13.50 -29.55
CA ALA A 281 6.00 -13.01 -30.05
C ALA A 281 5.75 -11.51 -29.76
N GLY A 282 6.72 -10.80 -29.19
CA GLY A 282 6.67 -9.34 -28.97
C GLY A 282 6.13 -8.88 -27.63
N ILE A 283 5.90 -9.78 -26.68
CA ILE A 283 5.51 -9.40 -25.30
C ILE A 283 6.78 -8.98 -24.55
N THR A 284 7.08 -7.69 -24.53
CA THR A 284 8.27 -7.13 -23.86
C THR A 284 8.05 -6.78 -22.40
N ASN A 285 6.79 -6.53 -22.01
CA ASN A 285 6.41 -6.24 -20.63
C ASN A 285 6.10 -7.55 -19.89
N LEU A 286 7.17 -8.23 -19.49
CA LEU A 286 7.14 -9.57 -18.91
C LEU A 286 7.91 -9.61 -17.60
N LYS A 287 7.31 -10.19 -16.55
CA LYS A 287 7.91 -10.37 -15.23
C LYS A 287 7.77 -11.82 -14.78
N ILE A 288 8.83 -12.38 -14.21
CA ILE A 288 8.82 -13.76 -13.71
C ILE A 288 9.17 -13.77 -12.23
N HIS A 289 8.35 -14.46 -11.43
CA HIS A 289 8.54 -14.63 -10.00
C HIS A 289 8.56 -16.12 -9.61
N ASN A 290 9.57 -16.52 -8.85
CA ASN A 290 9.58 -17.77 -8.12
C ASN A 290 8.90 -17.54 -6.76
N VAL A 291 7.72 -18.12 -6.54
CA VAL A 291 6.94 -17.94 -5.29
C VAL A 291 7.67 -18.46 -4.05
N SER A 292 8.70 -19.28 -4.22
CA SER A 292 9.53 -19.75 -3.10
C SER A 292 10.62 -18.75 -2.68
N LYS A 293 10.84 -17.68 -3.46
CA LYS A 293 11.89 -16.69 -3.23
C LYS A 293 11.37 -15.25 -3.18
N THR A 294 10.23 -15.01 -3.82
CA THR A 294 9.59 -13.69 -3.85
C THR A 294 8.54 -13.63 -2.75
N HIS A 295 8.59 -12.60 -1.92
CA HIS A 295 7.58 -12.41 -0.87
C HIS A 295 6.20 -12.20 -1.49
N VAL A 296 5.15 -12.73 -0.84
CA VAL A 296 3.79 -12.69 -1.38
C VAL A 296 3.30 -11.26 -1.63
N SER A 297 3.73 -10.27 -0.85
CA SER A 297 3.38 -8.86 -1.06
C SER A 297 3.85 -8.29 -2.40
N GLU A 298 4.98 -8.76 -2.92
CA GLU A 298 5.48 -8.38 -4.24
C GLU A 298 4.66 -9.05 -5.34
N LEU A 299 4.28 -10.33 -5.14
CA LEU A 299 3.40 -11.05 -6.06
C LEU A 299 2.03 -10.36 -6.18
N ILE A 300 1.47 -9.91 -5.06
CA ILE A 300 0.21 -9.16 -5.02
C ILE A 300 0.37 -7.80 -5.74
N SER A 301 1.43 -7.06 -5.45
CA SER A 301 1.73 -5.79 -6.12
C SER A 301 1.76 -5.94 -7.64
N ASP A 302 2.47 -6.94 -8.14
CA ASP A 302 2.55 -7.19 -9.58
C ASP A 302 1.26 -7.78 -10.15
N SER A 303 0.42 -8.46 -9.35
CA SER A 303 -0.92 -8.87 -9.77
C SER A 303 -1.86 -7.68 -10.01
N PHE A 304 -1.65 -6.56 -9.33
CA PHE A 304 -2.35 -5.30 -9.63
C PHE A 304 -1.76 -4.59 -10.84
N LYS A 305 -0.44 -4.70 -11.04
CA LYS A 305 0.28 -4.04 -12.14
C LYS A 305 -0.06 -4.61 -13.51
N TYR A 306 -0.01 -5.95 -13.65
CA TYR A 306 -0.10 -6.62 -14.95
C TYR A 306 -1.53 -7.05 -15.29
N SER A 307 -1.90 -6.93 -16.57
CA SER A 307 -3.20 -7.36 -17.10
C SER A 307 -3.37 -8.87 -17.16
N HIS A 308 -2.28 -9.61 -17.38
CA HIS A 308 -2.27 -11.05 -17.56
C HIS A 308 -1.37 -11.73 -16.53
N LEU A 309 -1.84 -12.85 -16.01
CA LEU A 309 -1.11 -13.67 -15.05
C LEU A 309 -0.91 -15.08 -15.62
N VAL A 310 0.26 -15.65 -15.43
CA VAL A 310 0.52 -17.07 -15.67
C VAL A 310 0.88 -17.70 -14.34
N LEU A 311 0.10 -18.70 -13.91
CA LEU A 311 0.31 -19.42 -12.67
C LEU A 311 0.80 -20.83 -12.97
N ALA A 312 1.99 -21.17 -12.50
CA ALA A 312 2.59 -22.47 -12.78
C ALA A 312 3.02 -23.16 -11.48
N ALA A 313 2.54 -24.37 -11.22
CA ALA A 313 2.92 -25.09 -10.02
C ALA A 313 2.90 -26.62 -10.18
N PRO A 314 3.79 -27.35 -9.47
CA PRO A 314 3.67 -28.79 -9.37
C PRO A 314 2.56 -29.16 -8.37
N THR A 315 2.01 -30.36 -8.56
CA THR A 315 1.16 -31.00 -7.54
C THR A 315 2.00 -31.42 -6.36
N TYR A 316 1.57 -31.04 -5.15
CA TYR A 316 2.25 -31.36 -3.92
C TYR A 316 1.24 -31.95 -2.92
N ASN A 317 1.49 -33.17 -2.43
CA ASN A 317 0.58 -33.90 -1.54
C ASN A 317 -0.88 -33.94 -2.06
N ASN A 318 -1.07 -34.21 -3.36
CA ASN A 318 -2.36 -34.16 -4.07
C ASN A 318 -3.05 -32.77 -4.05
N GLY A 319 -2.35 -31.72 -3.65
CA GLY A 319 -2.82 -30.34 -3.56
C GLY A 319 -2.01 -29.36 -4.41
N ILE A 320 -2.27 -28.09 -4.22
CA ILE A 320 -1.47 -26.99 -4.77
C ILE A 320 -0.17 -26.91 -3.94
N TYR A 321 0.95 -26.52 -4.59
CA TYR A 321 2.18 -26.21 -3.89
C TYR A 321 1.94 -25.13 -2.81
N PRO A 322 2.39 -25.31 -1.55
CA PRO A 322 1.94 -24.49 -0.41
C PRO A 322 2.07 -22.98 -0.60
N LEU A 323 3.20 -22.49 -1.10
CA LEU A 323 3.40 -21.05 -1.31
C LEU A 323 2.55 -20.48 -2.47
N MET A 324 2.25 -21.29 -3.49
CA MET A 324 1.28 -20.93 -4.53
C MET A 324 -0.15 -20.88 -3.96
N ALA A 325 -0.50 -21.82 -3.07
CA ALA A 325 -1.79 -21.81 -2.40
C ALA A 325 -1.96 -20.56 -1.52
N ASN A 326 -0.92 -20.19 -0.77
CA ASN A 326 -0.91 -18.96 0.03
C ASN A 326 -1.10 -17.71 -0.85
N TYR A 327 -0.38 -17.63 -1.96
CA TYR A 327 -0.54 -16.51 -2.90
C TYR A 327 -1.98 -16.39 -3.43
N LEU A 328 -2.62 -17.51 -3.80
CA LEU A 328 -4.02 -17.51 -4.26
C LEU A 328 -5.00 -17.08 -3.15
N GLU A 329 -4.76 -17.44 -1.90
CA GLU A 329 -5.56 -16.97 -0.77
C GLU A 329 -5.39 -15.47 -0.55
N ASP A 330 -4.18 -14.94 -0.66
CA ASP A 330 -3.92 -13.50 -0.54
C ASP A 330 -4.52 -12.72 -1.72
N MET A 331 -4.48 -13.24 -2.95
CA MET A 331 -5.20 -12.65 -4.09
C MET A 331 -6.69 -12.47 -3.77
N LYS A 332 -7.31 -13.47 -3.12
CA LYS A 332 -8.72 -13.41 -2.72
C LYS A 332 -8.93 -12.41 -1.58
N ALA A 333 -8.10 -12.45 -0.54
CA ALA A 333 -8.21 -11.58 0.62
C ALA A 333 -8.08 -10.09 0.25
N LEU A 334 -7.17 -9.77 -0.69
CA LEU A 334 -6.87 -8.42 -1.17
C LEU A 334 -7.67 -8.01 -2.41
N MET A 335 -8.65 -8.83 -2.81
CA MET A 335 -9.61 -8.52 -3.87
C MET A 335 -8.99 -8.35 -5.26
N VAL A 336 -7.86 -9.02 -5.56
CA VAL A 336 -7.32 -9.05 -6.93
C VAL A 336 -8.40 -9.56 -7.88
N GLN A 337 -8.69 -8.81 -8.94
CA GLN A 337 -9.79 -9.10 -9.85
C GLN A 337 -9.54 -8.52 -11.25
N GLY A 338 -10.38 -8.93 -12.23
CA GLY A 338 -10.32 -8.36 -13.57
C GLY A 338 -9.03 -8.72 -14.32
N ARG A 339 -8.46 -9.91 -14.10
CA ARG A 339 -7.24 -10.36 -14.78
C ARG A 339 -7.52 -11.54 -15.71
N THR A 340 -6.80 -11.61 -16.82
CA THR A 340 -6.73 -12.80 -17.67
C THR A 340 -5.65 -13.72 -17.13
N VAL A 341 -5.97 -15.00 -16.92
CA VAL A 341 -5.06 -15.94 -16.25
C VAL A 341 -4.87 -17.20 -17.09
N ALA A 342 -3.63 -17.61 -17.30
CA ALA A 342 -3.25 -18.92 -17.81
C ALA A 342 -2.71 -19.77 -16.66
N VAL A 343 -3.05 -21.06 -16.66
CA VAL A 343 -2.66 -21.98 -15.59
C VAL A 343 -1.86 -23.15 -16.17
N LEU A 344 -0.67 -23.39 -15.61
CA LEU A 344 0.21 -24.48 -15.98
C LEU A 344 0.42 -25.46 -14.82
N GLY A 345 0.12 -26.72 -15.05
CA GLY A 345 0.29 -27.77 -14.06
C GLY A 345 1.51 -28.66 -14.32
N ASN A 346 2.00 -29.27 -13.24
CA ASN A 346 2.97 -30.37 -13.32
C ASN A 346 2.68 -31.44 -12.26
N GLY A 347 3.02 -32.69 -12.55
CA GLY A 347 2.92 -33.80 -11.61
C GLY A 347 3.31 -35.11 -12.25
N SER A 348 4.18 -35.89 -11.61
CA SER A 348 4.75 -37.09 -12.20
C SER A 348 3.71 -38.22 -12.38
N TRP A 349 2.83 -38.46 -11.39
CA TRP A 349 1.83 -39.54 -11.43
C TRP A 349 0.37 -39.07 -11.35
N ALA A 350 0.09 -37.90 -10.73
CA ALA A 350 -1.26 -37.37 -10.55
C ALA A 350 -1.23 -35.83 -10.65
N PRO A 351 -1.14 -35.25 -11.87
CA PRO A 351 -1.13 -33.79 -12.04
C PRO A 351 -2.51 -33.20 -11.73
N GLN A 352 -2.66 -32.58 -10.56
CA GLN A 352 -3.91 -31.96 -10.09
C GLN A 352 -3.80 -30.44 -9.93
N SER A 353 -2.57 -29.90 -9.89
CA SER A 353 -2.33 -28.50 -9.51
C SER A 353 -3.07 -27.49 -10.39
N ALA A 354 -3.08 -27.67 -11.71
CA ALA A 354 -3.80 -26.79 -12.63
C ALA A 354 -5.29 -26.70 -12.28
N LYS A 355 -5.99 -27.84 -12.20
CA LYS A 355 -7.40 -27.90 -11.85
C LYS A 355 -7.71 -27.27 -10.50
N LEU A 356 -6.83 -27.46 -9.51
CA LEU A 356 -7.02 -26.90 -8.18
C LEU A 356 -6.79 -25.38 -8.15
N MET A 357 -5.80 -24.88 -8.91
CA MET A 357 -5.58 -23.45 -9.07
C MET A 357 -6.75 -22.77 -9.78
N GLU A 358 -7.30 -23.37 -10.84
CA GLU A 358 -8.50 -22.87 -11.53
C GLU A 358 -9.72 -22.81 -10.61
N ALA A 359 -9.91 -23.83 -9.77
CA ALA A 359 -10.99 -23.83 -8.79
C ALA A 359 -10.85 -22.65 -7.81
N LYS A 360 -9.61 -22.31 -7.39
CA LYS A 360 -9.36 -21.13 -6.56
C LYS A 360 -9.59 -19.81 -7.32
N LEU A 361 -9.15 -19.72 -8.57
CA LEU A 361 -9.38 -18.54 -9.41
C LEU A 361 -10.86 -18.26 -9.65
N SER A 362 -11.70 -19.31 -9.72
CA SER A 362 -13.15 -19.15 -9.89
C SER A 362 -13.86 -18.50 -8.70
N GLU A 363 -13.20 -18.44 -7.53
CA GLU A 363 -13.67 -17.72 -6.35
C GLU A 363 -13.39 -16.20 -6.41
N LEU A 364 -12.51 -15.74 -7.31
CA LEU A 364 -12.15 -14.34 -7.50
C LEU A 364 -13.10 -13.67 -8.52
N LYS A 365 -13.32 -12.36 -8.37
CA LYS A 365 -14.24 -11.63 -9.23
C LYS A 365 -13.61 -11.33 -10.59
N ASN A 366 -14.41 -11.46 -11.65
CA ASN A 366 -14.06 -11.01 -13.00
C ASN A 366 -12.73 -11.57 -13.53
N MET A 367 -12.31 -12.77 -13.09
CA MET A 367 -11.17 -13.44 -13.67
C MET A 367 -11.57 -14.13 -14.97
N THR A 368 -10.75 -13.97 -16.00
CA THR A 368 -10.86 -14.70 -17.27
C THR A 368 -9.78 -15.76 -17.30
N VAL A 369 -10.15 -17.02 -17.09
CA VAL A 369 -9.20 -18.13 -17.22
C VAL A 369 -9.16 -18.58 -18.68
N LEU A 370 -7.97 -18.60 -19.30
CA LEU A 370 -7.76 -19.10 -20.65
C LEU A 370 -8.06 -20.61 -20.69
N THR A 371 -8.74 -21.06 -21.74
CA THR A 371 -9.35 -22.40 -21.82
C THR A 371 -8.36 -23.53 -22.02
N GLU A 372 -7.17 -23.24 -22.47
CA GLU A 372 -6.12 -24.23 -22.69
C GLU A 372 -5.39 -24.56 -21.38
N ASN A 373 -5.82 -25.66 -20.75
CA ASN A 373 -5.14 -26.19 -19.56
C ASN A 373 -3.89 -26.96 -19.98
N PHE A 374 -2.73 -26.37 -19.75
CA PHE A 374 -1.46 -27.01 -20.02
C PHE A 374 -0.93 -27.73 -18.79
N ALA A 375 -0.72 -29.02 -18.87
CA ALA A 375 -0.13 -29.82 -17.80
C ALA A 375 0.89 -30.82 -18.33
N VAL A 376 2.04 -30.89 -17.66
CA VAL A 376 3.09 -31.85 -17.99
C VAL A 376 3.23 -32.93 -16.92
N LYS A 377 3.76 -34.09 -17.33
CA LYS A 377 4.17 -35.15 -16.41
C LYS A 377 5.67 -35.14 -16.28
N SER A 378 6.16 -34.59 -15.16
CA SER A 378 7.56 -34.40 -14.78
C SER A 378 8.28 -33.31 -15.58
N ALA A 379 8.55 -33.49 -16.86
CA ALA A 379 9.29 -32.56 -17.71
C ALA A 379 8.50 -32.20 -18.98
N LEU A 380 8.80 -31.03 -19.53
CA LEU A 380 8.35 -30.62 -20.86
C LEU A 380 9.12 -31.41 -21.94
N HIS A 381 8.40 -31.96 -22.93
CA HIS A 381 8.96 -32.69 -24.06
C HIS A 381 8.51 -32.09 -25.38
N ASP A 382 9.25 -32.40 -26.45
CA ASP A 382 8.98 -31.91 -27.84
C ASP A 382 7.53 -32.19 -28.28
N SER A 383 6.95 -33.30 -27.85
CA SER A 383 5.55 -33.68 -28.16
C SER A 383 4.50 -32.72 -27.58
N GLN A 384 4.87 -31.85 -26.67
CA GLN A 384 3.98 -30.89 -25.99
C GLN A 384 4.22 -29.45 -26.49
N MET A 385 5.23 -29.22 -27.31
CA MET A 385 5.59 -27.87 -27.77
C MET A 385 4.48 -27.22 -28.60
N GLU A 386 3.74 -27.99 -29.40
CA GLU A 386 2.61 -27.45 -30.18
C GLU A 386 1.50 -26.93 -29.27
N GLN A 387 1.14 -27.66 -28.21
CA GLN A 387 0.14 -27.24 -27.23
C GLN A 387 0.64 -25.98 -26.44
N LEU A 388 1.92 -25.95 -26.07
CA LEU A 388 2.48 -24.78 -25.40
C LEU A 388 2.48 -23.54 -26.32
N GLN A 389 2.73 -23.75 -27.65
CA GLN A 389 2.65 -22.68 -28.65
C GLN A 389 1.21 -22.15 -28.78
N GLN A 390 0.19 -23.04 -28.76
CA GLN A 390 -1.19 -22.62 -28.79
C GLN A 390 -1.56 -21.75 -27.57
N LEU A 391 -1.13 -22.14 -26.36
CA LEU A 391 -1.30 -21.34 -25.15
C LEU A 391 -0.58 -19.98 -25.26
N CYS A 392 0.66 -19.99 -25.76
CA CYS A 392 1.39 -18.73 -26.00
C CYS A 392 0.63 -17.80 -26.94
N ASN A 393 0.09 -18.30 -28.05
CA ASN A 393 -0.68 -17.51 -29.01
C ASN A 393 -1.95 -16.93 -28.36
N GLN A 394 -2.68 -17.69 -27.55
CA GLN A 394 -3.84 -17.20 -26.83
C GLN A 394 -3.50 -16.07 -25.85
N ILE A 395 -2.40 -16.20 -25.11
CA ILE A 395 -1.92 -15.13 -24.22
C ILE A 395 -1.60 -13.88 -25.04
N VAL A 396 -0.84 -14.02 -26.13
CA VAL A 396 -0.44 -12.91 -27.02
C VAL A 396 -1.66 -12.20 -27.61
N GLU A 397 -2.61 -12.96 -28.16
CA GLU A 397 -3.86 -12.42 -28.71
C GLU A 397 -4.63 -11.64 -27.65
N SER A 398 -4.75 -12.19 -26.44
CA SER A 398 -5.47 -11.55 -25.33
C SER A 398 -4.77 -10.27 -24.82
N VAL A 399 -3.42 -10.25 -24.77
CA VAL A 399 -2.65 -9.06 -24.38
C VAL A 399 -2.84 -7.93 -25.40
N ASN A 400 -2.93 -8.28 -26.68
CA ASN A 400 -3.03 -7.30 -27.77
C ASN A 400 -4.47 -6.82 -28.04
N ALA A 401 -5.48 -7.52 -27.51
CA ALA A 401 -6.88 -7.12 -27.60
C ALA A 401 -7.17 -5.94 -26.66
#